data_45a409b578ce8b0a5ce1abb32a7a7cb4
#
_entry.id   45a409b578ce8b0a5ce1abb32a7a7cb4
#
_cell.length_a   1.000
_cell.length_b   1.000
_cell.length_c   1.000
_cell.angle_alpha   90.00
_cell.angle_beta   90.00
_cell.angle_gamma   90.00
#
_symmetry.space_group_name_H-M   'P 1'
#
loop_
_entity.id
_entity.type
_entity.pdbx_description
1 polymer ?
#
loop_
_entity_poly.entity_id
_entity_poly.type
_entity_poly.pdbx_seq_one_letter_code
_entity_poly.pdbx_strand_id
1 'polypeptide(L)'
;MVNALGGSATPISFGELYSALQQGVVDGAENNPSSFYSSKHYELCKHFTLDEHLSTPDLVIMSQKTWDKLNDEEQKWIEGAIDDSHFYQRKKWDDTEIEIMEKLVDVGVSTVSYTHLTLPTTSRV
;
A
#
# COMPACT_ATOMS: atom_id res chain seq x y z
N MET A 1 7.99 10.90 -7.80
CA MET A 1 8.68 9.60 -7.83
C MET A 1 8.74 9.03 -9.24
N VAL A 2 7.64 8.61 -9.89
CA VAL A 2 7.65 7.95 -11.22
C VAL A 2 8.48 8.70 -12.25
N ASN A 3 8.27 10.02 -12.42
CA ASN A 3 9.06 10.82 -13.38
C ASN A 3 10.56 10.86 -13.03
N ALA A 4 10.92 10.83 -11.75
CA ALA A 4 12.32 10.82 -11.32
C ALA A 4 13.02 9.49 -11.62
N LEU A 5 12.24 8.41 -11.75
CA LEU A 5 12.71 7.08 -12.15
C LEU A 5 12.70 6.86 -13.66
N GLY A 6 12.38 7.90 -14.45
CA GLY A 6 12.35 7.84 -15.90
C GLY A 6 11.03 7.35 -16.52
N GLY A 7 10.03 7.13 -15.71
CA GLY A 7 8.68 6.78 -16.17
C GLY A 7 7.81 8.02 -16.48
N SER A 8 6.62 7.79 -17.01
CA SER A 8 5.59 8.81 -17.21
C SER A 8 4.47 8.62 -16.19
N ALA A 9 4.34 9.56 -15.25
CA ALA A 9 3.31 9.48 -14.21
C ALA A 9 1.93 9.76 -14.79
N THR A 10 1.01 8.79 -14.65
CA THR A 10 -0.39 8.90 -15.09
C THR A 10 -1.31 8.69 -13.89
N PRO A 11 -1.85 9.76 -13.27
CA PRO A 11 -2.78 9.63 -12.16
C PRO A 11 -4.09 8.96 -12.61
N ILE A 12 -4.44 7.84 -11.97
CA ILE A 12 -5.65 7.07 -12.25
C ILE A 12 -6.33 6.76 -10.91
N SER A 13 -7.67 6.78 -10.88
CA SER A 13 -8.40 6.37 -9.69
C SER A 13 -8.17 4.86 -9.42
N PHE A 14 -8.09 4.49 -8.14
CA PHE A 14 -7.81 3.10 -7.77
C PHE A 14 -8.84 2.11 -8.35
N GLY A 15 -10.11 2.51 -8.41
CA GLY A 15 -11.19 1.68 -8.98
C GLY A 15 -11.08 1.45 -10.50
N GLU A 16 -10.33 2.30 -11.20
CA GLU A 16 -10.13 2.20 -12.66
C GLU A 16 -8.81 1.53 -13.03
N LEU A 17 -7.92 1.33 -12.06
CA LEU A 17 -6.56 0.84 -12.29
C LEU A 17 -6.52 -0.55 -12.95
N TYR A 18 -7.37 -1.48 -12.50
CA TYR A 18 -7.43 -2.82 -13.11
C TYR A 18 -7.73 -2.73 -14.62
N SER A 19 -8.75 -1.95 -14.99
CA SER A 19 -9.13 -1.76 -16.39
C SER A 19 -8.06 -1.03 -17.21
N ALA A 20 -7.38 -0.06 -16.59
CA ALA A 20 -6.30 0.68 -17.25
C ALA A 20 -5.08 -0.22 -17.53
N LEU A 21 -4.71 -1.09 -16.59
CA LEU A 21 -3.68 -2.12 -16.78
C LEU A 21 -4.08 -3.12 -17.86
N GLN A 22 -5.34 -3.61 -17.83
CA GLN A 22 -5.85 -4.58 -18.80
C GLN A 22 -5.84 -4.04 -20.23
N GLN A 23 -6.14 -2.76 -20.39
CA GLN A 23 -6.20 -2.09 -21.71
C GLN A 23 -4.84 -1.54 -22.16
N GLY A 24 -3.81 -1.64 -21.33
CA GLY A 24 -2.48 -1.10 -21.63
C GLY A 24 -2.43 0.44 -21.64
N VAL A 25 -3.34 1.10 -20.93
CA VAL A 25 -3.31 2.57 -20.73
C VAL A 25 -2.13 2.95 -19.85
N VAL A 26 -1.77 2.07 -18.92
CA VAL A 26 -0.54 2.14 -18.11
C VAL A 26 0.17 0.79 -18.12
N ASP A 27 1.49 0.83 -18.05
CA ASP A 27 2.36 -0.36 -18.09
C ASP A 27 2.56 -1.00 -16.71
N GLY A 28 2.27 -0.26 -15.66
CA GLY A 28 2.44 -0.70 -14.26
C GLY A 28 1.84 0.30 -13.29
N ALA A 29 1.87 -0.05 -12.02
CA ALA A 29 1.40 0.81 -10.94
C ALA A 29 2.17 0.51 -9.66
N GLU A 30 2.25 1.49 -8.75
CA GLU A 30 2.75 1.26 -7.41
C GLU A 30 1.59 0.82 -6.50
N ASN A 31 1.86 -0.09 -5.58
CA ASN A 31 0.90 -0.56 -4.59
C ASN A 31 1.59 -1.42 -3.52
N ASN A 32 0.91 -1.60 -2.37
CA ASN A 32 1.33 -2.58 -1.38
C ASN A 32 0.88 -4.01 -1.78
N PRO A 33 1.53 -5.07 -1.23
CA PRO A 33 1.21 -6.46 -1.57
C PRO A 33 -0.25 -6.83 -1.32
N SER A 34 -0.83 -6.36 -0.20
CA SER A 34 -2.21 -6.65 0.20
C SER A 34 -3.23 -6.10 -0.80
N SER A 35 -3.06 -4.84 -1.23
CA SER A 35 -3.92 -4.22 -2.23
C SER A 35 -3.70 -4.81 -3.62
N PHE A 36 -2.46 -5.14 -3.98
CA PHE A 36 -2.13 -5.81 -5.24
C PHE A 36 -2.85 -7.16 -5.36
N TYR A 37 -2.87 -7.96 -4.28
CA TYR A 37 -3.54 -9.24 -4.25
C TYR A 37 -5.08 -9.10 -4.21
N SER A 38 -5.62 -8.29 -3.29
CA SER A 38 -7.07 -8.14 -3.10
C SER A 38 -7.79 -7.54 -4.30
N SER A 39 -7.13 -6.63 -5.04
CA SER A 39 -7.64 -6.04 -6.27
C SER A 39 -7.35 -6.88 -7.53
N LYS A 40 -6.77 -8.06 -7.36
CA LYS A 40 -6.45 -9.01 -8.44
C LYS A 40 -5.51 -8.46 -9.52
N HIS A 41 -4.75 -7.42 -9.23
CA HIS A 41 -3.80 -6.86 -10.19
C HIS A 41 -2.74 -7.89 -10.59
N TYR A 42 -2.48 -8.92 -9.75
CA TYR A 42 -1.60 -10.04 -10.06
C TYR A 42 -2.04 -10.89 -11.27
N GLU A 43 -3.31 -10.82 -11.68
CA GLU A 43 -3.78 -11.51 -12.88
C GLU A 43 -3.15 -10.89 -14.15
N LEU A 44 -2.91 -9.59 -14.13
CA LEU A 44 -2.38 -8.80 -15.25
C LEU A 44 -0.88 -8.55 -15.11
N CYS A 45 -0.40 -8.30 -13.90
CA CYS A 45 1.00 -7.97 -13.60
C CYS A 45 1.68 -9.16 -12.93
N LYS A 46 2.69 -9.74 -13.59
CA LYS A 46 3.41 -10.93 -13.10
C LYS A 46 4.75 -10.59 -12.43
N HIS A 47 5.10 -9.33 -12.33
CA HIS A 47 6.32 -8.86 -11.67
C HIS A 47 5.96 -7.86 -10.58
N PHE A 48 6.47 -8.09 -9.37
CA PHE A 48 6.28 -7.22 -8.22
C PHE A 48 7.62 -6.88 -7.60
N THR A 49 7.92 -5.59 -7.49
CA THR A 49 9.16 -5.08 -6.93
C THR A 49 8.92 -4.54 -5.54
N LEU A 50 9.62 -5.07 -4.55
CA LEU A 50 9.63 -4.60 -3.17
C LEU A 50 10.70 -3.51 -3.04
N ASP A 51 10.33 -2.28 -3.28
CA ASP A 51 11.23 -1.11 -3.23
C ASP A 51 11.10 -0.29 -1.93
N GLU A 52 10.10 -0.60 -1.10
CA GLU A 52 9.87 0.00 0.23
C GLU A 52 9.97 1.54 0.25
N HIS A 53 9.56 2.18 -0.85
CA HIS A 53 9.76 3.61 -1.07
C HIS A 53 8.83 4.51 -0.24
N LEU A 54 7.76 3.96 0.34
CA LEU A 54 6.75 4.71 1.07
C LEU A 54 6.23 3.91 2.26
N SER A 55 6.09 4.59 3.38
CA SER A 55 5.35 4.10 4.55
C SER A 55 4.20 5.06 4.82
N THR A 56 2.98 4.61 4.58
CA THR A 56 1.78 5.44 4.77
C THR A 56 1.08 5.03 6.05
N PRO A 57 1.00 5.93 7.06
CA PRO A 57 0.24 5.63 8.28
C PRO A 57 -1.26 5.73 8.03
N ASP A 58 -2.02 4.77 8.55
CA ASP A 58 -3.46 4.90 8.67
C ASP A 58 -3.82 5.68 9.94
N LEU A 59 -4.76 6.61 9.84
CA LEU A 59 -5.18 7.46 10.93
C LEU A 59 -6.66 7.24 11.25
N VAL A 60 -6.97 6.98 12.51
CA VAL A 60 -8.35 7.02 13.00
C VAL A 60 -8.65 8.46 13.42
N ILE A 61 -9.63 9.07 12.76
CA ILE A 61 -10.01 10.46 13.02
C ILE A 61 -11.48 10.58 13.40
N MET A 62 -11.76 11.48 14.32
CA MET A 62 -13.13 11.88 14.70
C MET A 62 -13.26 13.39 14.63
N SER A 63 -14.42 13.89 14.21
CA SER A 63 -14.64 15.35 14.23
C SER A 63 -14.72 15.86 15.67
N GLN A 64 -14.13 17.03 15.94
CA GLN A 64 -14.19 17.68 17.25
C GLN A 64 -15.65 17.85 17.73
N LYS A 65 -16.54 18.24 16.82
CA LYS A 65 -17.97 18.40 17.12
C LYS A 65 -18.65 17.10 17.60
N THR A 66 -18.17 15.95 17.16
CA THR A 66 -18.68 14.66 17.63
C THR A 66 -18.05 14.30 18.96
N TRP A 67 -16.74 14.51 19.11
CA TRP A 67 -15.99 14.27 20.33
C TRP A 67 -16.54 15.04 21.52
N ASP A 68 -16.84 16.32 21.33
CA ASP A 68 -17.37 17.21 22.39
C ASP A 68 -18.79 16.86 22.86
N LYS A 69 -19.49 15.97 22.16
CA LYS A 69 -20.81 15.45 22.59
C LYS A 69 -20.72 14.24 23.48
N LEU A 70 -19.58 13.60 23.53
CA LEU A 70 -19.32 12.43 24.34
C LEU A 70 -18.99 12.86 25.76
N ASN A 71 -19.49 12.11 26.73
CA ASN A 71 -19.06 12.29 28.10
C ASN A 71 -17.68 11.66 28.35
N ASP A 72 -17.05 11.95 29.48
CA ASP A 72 -15.69 11.50 29.82
C ASP A 72 -15.55 9.97 29.81
N GLU A 73 -16.60 9.24 30.12
CA GLU A 73 -16.59 7.78 30.12
C GLU A 73 -16.63 7.22 28.68
N GLU A 74 -17.48 7.78 27.84
CA GLU A 74 -17.56 7.43 26.40
C GLU A 74 -16.25 7.76 25.66
N GLN A 75 -15.63 8.89 25.97
CA GLN A 75 -14.32 9.26 25.40
C GLN A 75 -13.25 8.22 25.78
N LYS A 76 -13.19 7.80 27.04
CA LYS A 76 -12.25 6.75 27.49
C LYS A 76 -12.50 5.40 26.84
N TRP A 77 -13.77 5.03 26.60
CA TRP A 77 -14.08 3.79 25.87
C TRP A 77 -13.57 3.82 24.43
N ILE A 78 -13.71 4.96 23.76
CA ILE A 78 -13.21 5.12 22.39
C ILE A 78 -11.70 5.10 22.36
N GLU A 79 -11.02 5.81 23.24
CA GLU A 79 -9.56 5.80 23.34
C GLU A 79 -9.04 4.39 23.59
N GLY A 80 -9.61 3.65 24.54
CA GLY A 80 -9.22 2.27 24.81
C GLY A 80 -9.46 1.33 23.63
N ALA A 81 -10.60 1.49 22.94
CA ALA A 81 -10.92 0.69 21.75
C ALA A 81 -9.96 0.99 20.58
N ILE A 82 -9.52 2.24 20.43
CA ILE A 82 -8.52 2.62 19.40
C ILE A 82 -7.18 2.00 19.73
N ASP A 83 -6.74 2.04 20.97
CA ASP A 83 -5.46 1.44 21.40
C ASP A 83 -5.47 -0.08 21.16
N ASP A 84 -6.53 -0.78 21.56
CA ASP A 84 -6.68 -2.21 21.31
C ASP A 84 -6.69 -2.53 19.80
N SER A 85 -7.42 -1.73 19.02
CA SER A 85 -7.49 -1.86 17.56
C SER A 85 -6.13 -1.66 16.91
N HIS A 86 -5.33 -0.70 17.38
CA HIS A 86 -3.99 -0.43 16.86
C HIS A 86 -3.08 -1.65 16.98
N PHE A 87 -2.99 -2.25 18.16
CA PHE A 87 -2.16 -3.45 18.38
C PHE A 87 -2.66 -4.65 17.57
N TYR A 88 -3.98 -4.86 17.53
CA TYR A 88 -4.57 -5.94 16.74
C TYR A 88 -4.31 -5.76 15.25
N GLN A 89 -4.52 -4.56 14.71
CA GLN A 89 -4.33 -4.25 13.30
C GLN A 89 -2.89 -4.45 12.86
N ARG A 90 -1.90 -3.96 13.61
CA ARG A 90 -0.49 -4.14 13.27
C ARG A 90 -0.11 -5.61 13.18
N LYS A 91 -0.46 -6.39 14.21
CA LYS A 91 -0.19 -7.84 14.19
C LYS A 91 -0.88 -8.52 13.01
N LYS A 92 -2.15 -8.19 12.78
CA LYS A 92 -2.92 -8.78 11.67
C LYS A 92 -2.35 -8.40 10.31
N TRP A 93 -1.83 -7.17 10.19
CA TRP A 93 -1.17 -6.71 8.97
C TRP A 93 0.09 -7.52 8.67
N ASP A 94 0.98 -7.64 9.66
CA ASP A 94 2.24 -8.39 9.51
C ASP A 94 1.96 -9.86 9.12
N ASP A 95 1.04 -10.53 9.82
CA ASP A 95 0.65 -11.92 9.52
C ASP A 95 0.06 -12.03 8.10
N THR A 96 -0.74 -11.05 7.68
CA THR A 96 -1.39 -11.02 6.35
C THR A 96 -0.40 -10.75 5.23
N GLU A 97 0.58 -9.89 5.42
CA GLU A 97 1.61 -9.63 4.39
C GLU A 97 2.42 -10.88 4.09
N ILE A 98 2.83 -11.64 5.11
CA ILE A 98 3.55 -12.91 4.93
C ILE A 98 2.69 -13.89 4.12
N GLU A 99 1.43 -14.09 4.52
CA GLU A 99 0.50 -14.99 3.82
C GLU A 99 0.27 -14.57 2.35
N ILE A 100 0.16 -13.27 2.09
CA ILE A 100 -0.06 -12.76 0.75
C ILE A 100 1.18 -12.94 -0.12
N MET A 101 2.37 -12.73 0.40
CA MET A 101 3.61 -12.95 -0.35
C MET A 101 3.74 -14.41 -0.80
N GLU A 102 3.38 -15.38 0.05
CA GLU A 102 3.33 -16.79 -0.32
C GLU A 102 2.31 -17.04 -1.44
N LYS A 103 1.09 -16.51 -1.30
CA LYS A 103 0.03 -16.65 -2.31
C LYS A 103 0.41 -16.03 -3.66
N LEU A 104 1.13 -14.90 -3.67
CA LEU A 104 1.60 -14.26 -4.90
C LEU A 104 2.59 -15.16 -5.65
N VAL A 105 3.47 -15.85 -4.94
CA VAL A 105 4.38 -16.86 -5.54
C VAL A 105 3.57 -18.01 -6.13
N ASP A 106 2.59 -18.53 -5.40
CA ASP A 106 1.75 -19.65 -5.85
C ASP A 106 0.96 -19.32 -7.14
N VAL A 107 0.53 -18.08 -7.33
CA VAL A 107 -0.15 -17.62 -8.55
C VAL A 107 0.81 -17.16 -9.65
N GLY A 108 2.10 -17.42 -9.49
CA GLY A 108 3.14 -17.20 -10.49
C GLY A 108 3.61 -15.75 -10.63
N VAL A 109 3.51 -14.96 -9.55
CA VAL A 109 4.10 -13.62 -9.50
C VAL A 109 5.57 -13.73 -9.11
N SER A 110 6.45 -13.16 -9.93
CA SER A 110 7.87 -13.01 -9.62
C SER A 110 8.06 -11.79 -8.73
N THR A 111 8.54 -12.00 -7.50
CA THR A 111 8.84 -10.92 -6.56
C THR A 111 10.34 -10.67 -6.51
N VAL A 112 10.73 -9.39 -6.55
CA VAL A 112 12.13 -8.97 -6.48
C VAL A 112 12.28 -7.93 -5.37
N SER A 113 13.22 -8.19 -4.45
CA SER A 113 13.60 -7.21 -3.43
C SER A 113 14.82 -6.43 -3.91
N TYR A 114 14.72 -5.11 -3.97
CA TYR A 114 15.84 -4.22 -4.25
C TYR A 114 16.35 -3.60 -2.95
N THR A 115 17.48 -4.09 -2.47
CA THR A 115 18.16 -3.52 -1.30
C THR A 115 18.96 -2.27 -1.61
N HIS A 116 19.20 -1.96 -2.90
CA HIS A 116 19.92 -0.78 -3.36
C HIS A 116 19.37 -0.28 -4.70
N LEU A 117 18.50 0.74 -4.67
CA LEU A 117 18.30 1.63 -5.79
C LEU A 117 19.51 2.57 -5.84
N THR A 118 20.56 2.18 -6.54
CA THR A 118 21.60 3.13 -6.92
C THR A 118 21.00 4.07 -7.95
N LEU A 119 20.63 5.27 -7.53
CA LEU A 119 20.39 6.37 -8.47
C LEU A 119 21.64 6.50 -9.35
N PRO A 120 21.51 6.60 -10.69
CA PRO A 120 22.64 6.89 -11.52
C PRO A 120 23.26 8.20 -11.03
N THR A 121 24.45 8.11 -10.46
CA THR A 121 25.26 9.28 -10.18
C THR A 121 25.61 9.89 -11.53
N THR A 122 24.85 10.89 -11.96
CA THR A 122 25.29 11.76 -13.04
C THR A 122 26.55 12.46 -12.54
N SER A 123 27.71 11.90 -12.87
CA SER A 123 28.93 12.64 -12.78
C SER A 123 28.81 13.84 -13.71
N ARG A 124 28.58 15.01 -13.13
CA ARG A 124 28.79 16.27 -13.84
C ARG A 124 30.29 16.39 -14.07
N VAL A 125 30.70 16.29 -15.30
CA VAL A 125 31.95 16.82 -15.80
C VAL A 125 31.78 18.32 -16.04
#